data_3cc23f693dadb9ab51c4610ec0c64e96
#
_entry.id   3cc23f693dadb9ab51c4610ec0c64e96
#
_cell.length_a   1.000
_cell.length_b   1.000
_cell.length_c   1.000
_cell.angle_alpha   90.00
_cell.angle_beta   90.00
_cell.angle_gamma   90.00
#
_symmetry.space_group_name_H-M   'P 1'
#
loop_
_entity.id
_entity.type
_entity.pdbx_description
1 polymer ?
#
loop_
_entity_poly.entity_id
_entity_poly.type
_entity_poly.pdbx_seq_one_letter_code
_entity_poly.pdbx_strand_id
1 'polypeptide(L)'
;DVKSSGYYDKAKDKFVSIALVLDGPSFDFFDFDEDGDCFHDQVKWFLYIGSKVRSVISCRLTPLQKESVVNWVKTHTVPKATCLAIGDGATDVPMILEGDVGVGIYGQEGRQAANNADFAIGQFKYLKRLLLVHGRWNYIRQANVFLYSLHKNAVITFLLYWFCYFTSVSGSTPFQSYIYSAYN
;
A
#
# COMPACT_ATOMS: atom_id res chain seq x y z
N ASP A 1 8.47 -19.33 2.16
CA ASP A 1 8.47 -20.57 2.95
C ASP A 1 7.37 -20.51 4.00
N VAL A 2 6.27 -21.21 3.75
CA VAL A 2 5.08 -21.28 4.62
C VAL A 2 5.37 -21.92 5.99
N LYS A 3 6.58 -22.44 6.18
CA LYS A 3 7.03 -23.12 7.42
C LYS A 3 7.44 -22.18 8.54
N SER A 4 7.58 -20.88 8.31
CA SER A 4 8.12 -19.93 9.31
C SER A 4 7.07 -19.24 10.18
N SER A 5 5.79 -19.39 9.94
CA SER A 5 4.71 -18.65 10.63
C SER A 5 3.74 -19.51 11.44
N GLY A 6 4.16 -20.69 11.90
CA GLY A 6 3.31 -21.54 12.70
C GLY A 6 4.10 -22.38 13.73
N TYR A 7 3.50 -22.63 14.89
CA TYR A 7 4.01 -23.60 15.84
C TYR A 7 3.71 -25.02 15.34
N TYR A 8 4.73 -25.86 15.24
CA TYR A 8 4.57 -27.26 14.86
C TYR A 8 4.27 -28.12 16.10
N ASP A 9 3.06 -28.65 16.18
CA ASP A 9 2.67 -29.60 17.25
C ASP A 9 3.09 -31.02 16.84
N LYS A 10 4.21 -31.48 17.42
CA LYS A 10 4.74 -32.84 17.19
C LYS A 10 3.76 -33.96 17.57
N ALA A 11 2.83 -33.71 18.50
CA ALA A 11 1.88 -34.72 18.95
C ALA A 11 0.74 -34.95 17.94
N LYS A 12 0.46 -33.97 17.10
CA LYS A 12 -0.63 -34.02 16.10
C LYS A 12 -0.13 -34.02 14.64
N ASP A 13 1.19 -33.96 14.42
CA ASP A 13 1.81 -33.83 13.10
C ASP A 13 1.18 -32.74 12.24
N LYS A 14 0.85 -31.60 12.86
CA LYS A 14 0.10 -30.52 12.24
C LYS A 14 0.67 -29.16 12.64
N PHE A 15 0.78 -28.25 11.67
CA PHE A 15 1.07 -26.86 11.95
C PHE A 15 -0.13 -26.18 12.62
N VAL A 16 0.07 -25.65 13.81
CA VAL A 16 -0.93 -24.83 14.52
C VAL A 16 -0.71 -23.39 14.11
N SER A 17 -1.73 -22.80 13.48
CA SER A 17 -1.73 -21.37 13.19
C SER A 17 -2.04 -20.60 14.48
N ILE A 18 -1.14 -19.72 14.87
CA ILE A 18 -1.32 -18.83 16.02
C ILE A 18 -1.93 -17.52 15.53
N ALA A 19 -2.95 -17.04 16.22
CA ALA A 19 -3.54 -15.72 16.03
C ALA A 19 -3.30 -14.88 17.29
N LEU A 20 -2.99 -13.60 17.11
CA LEU A 20 -2.92 -12.61 18.18
C LEU A 20 -4.27 -11.91 18.30
N VAL A 21 -4.85 -11.89 19.48
CA VAL A 21 -6.11 -11.17 19.76
C VAL A 21 -5.82 -10.04 20.73
N LEU A 22 -6.22 -8.83 20.37
CA LEU A 22 -6.03 -7.61 21.15
C LEU A 22 -7.35 -6.88 21.32
N ASP A 23 -7.55 -6.25 22.47
CA ASP A 23 -8.70 -5.40 22.74
C ASP A 23 -8.30 -3.93 22.82
N GLY A 24 -9.24 -3.01 22.58
CA GLY A 24 -9.01 -1.56 22.57
C GLY A 24 -8.22 -1.04 23.78
N PRO A 25 -8.58 -1.39 25.04
CA PRO A 25 -7.81 -1.01 26.21
C PRO A 25 -6.35 -1.49 26.22
N SER A 26 -6.05 -2.57 25.53
CA SER A 26 -4.67 -3.05 25.38
C SER A 26 -3.87 -2.18 24.42
N PHE A 27 -4.50 -1.46 23.49
CA PHE A 27 -3.85 -0.49 22.62
C PHE A 27 -3.52 0.81 23.34
N ASP A 28 -4.30 1.21 24.33
CA ASP A 28 -4.03 2.41 25.13
C ASP A 28 -2.68 2.28 25.88
N PHE A 29 -2.23 1.04 26.12
CA PHE A 29 -0.92 0.77 26.70
C PHE A 29 0.25 1.09 25.75
N PHE A 30 0.01 1.11 24.43
CA PHE A 30 1.00 1.45 23.42
C PHE A 30 1.00 2.94 23.04
N ASP A 31 -0.02 3.72 23.47
CA ASP A 31 -0.31 5.04 22.93
C ASP A 31 0.16 6.21 23.83
N PHE A 32 0.74 5.97 25.02
CA PHE A 32 0.83 6.98 26.07
C PHE A 32 2.20 7.27 26.65
N ASP A 33 3.25 7.47 25.84
CA ASP A 33 4.37 8.25 26.33
C ASP A 33 4.88 9.19 25.23
N GLU A 34 4.55 10.49 25.38
CA GLU A 34 5.09 11.61 24.58
C GLU A 34 6.62 11.75 24.72
N ASP A 35 7.24 11.00 25.61
CA ASP A 35 8.69 11.02 25.92
C ASP A 35 9.53 9.98 25.15
N GLY A 36 9.07 9.50 24.03
CA GLY A 36 9.89 9.11 22.87
C GLY A 36 10.57 7.74 22.86
N ASP A 37 11.15 7.20 23.91
CA ASP A 37 12.02 6.04 23.82
C ASP A 37 11.34 4.69 24.15
N CYS A 38 10.47 4.62 25.14
CA CYS A 38 9.76 3.38 25.49
C CYS A 38 8.68 3.01 24.48
N PHE A 39 8.04 3.98 23.86
CA PHE A 39 7.03 3.80 22.81
C PHE A 39 7.57 3.02 21.60
N HIS A 40 8.76 3.36 21.13
CA HIS A 40 9.37 2.72 19.95
C HIS A 40 9.65 1.23 20.18
N ASP A 41 10.05 0.83 21.36
CA ASP A 41 10.36 -0.56 21.65
C ASP A 41 9.11 -1.42 21.81
N GLN A 42 8.05 -0.90 22.42
CA GLN A 42 6.77 -1.60 22.55
C GLN A 42 6.12 -1.84 21.19
N VAL A 43 6.06 -0.82 20.32
CA VAL A 43 5.55 -0.94 18.94
C VAL A 43 6.39 -1.93 18.14
N LYS A 44 7.71 -1.91 18.26
CA LYS A 44 8.58 -2.89 17.60
C LYS A 44 8.30 -4.32 18.07
N TRP A 45 8.09 -4.54 19.37
CA TRP A 45 7.71 -5.85 19.91
C TRP A 45 6.36 -6.30 19.38
N PHE A 46 5.37 -5.41 19.36
CA PHE A 46 4.05 -5.69 18.79
C PHE A 46 4.15 -6.12 17.32
N LEU A 47 4.87 -5.36 16.51
CA LEU A 47 5.09 -5.66 15.09
C LEU A 47 5.90 -6.94 14.89
N TYR A 48 6.91 -7.19 15.74
CA TYR A 48 7.67 -8.41 15.68
C TYR A 48 6.79 -9.64 15.97
N ILE A 49 5.97 -9.60 17.02
CA ILE A 49 5.00 -10.66 17.33
C ILE A 49 3.97 -10.78 16.20
N GLY A 50 3.40 -9.66 15.73
CA GLY A 50 2.44 -9.62 14.62
C GLY A 50 2.97 -10.25 13.34
N SER A 51 4.26 -10.07 13.04
CA SER A 51 4.91 -10.68 11.87
C SER A 51 5.11 -12.19 11.98
N LYS A 52 5.10 -12.74 13.20
CA LYS A 52 5.27 -14.18 13.45
C LYS A 52 3.96 -14.95 13.52
N VAL A 53 2.86 -14.27 13.76
CA VAL A 53 1.54 -14.89 13.80
C VAL A 53 0.88 -14.85 12.42
N ARG A 54 -0.05 -15.76 12.20
CA ARG A 54 -0.76 -15.83 10.92
C ARG A 54 -1.78 -14.70 10.73
N SER A 55 -2.38 -14.27 11.82
CA SER A 55 -3.40 -13.22 11.82
C SER A 55 -3.40 -12.47 13.14
N VAL A 56 -3.70 -11.19 13.06
CA VAL A 56 -3.95 -10.33 14.22
C VAL A 56 -5.41 -9.93 14.18
N ILE A 57 -6.12 -10.12 15.29
CA ILE A 57 -7.52 -9.75 15.45
C ILE A 57 -7.55 -8.66 16.51
N SER A 58 -7.95 -7.47 16.12
CA SER A 58 -8.08 -6.33 17.02
C SER A 58 -9.55 -5.99 17.21
N CYS A 59 -10.03 -6.03 18.46
CA CYS A 59 -11.42 -5.84 18.82
C CYS A 59 -11.64 -4.47 19.45
N ARG A 60 -12.79 -3.85 19.18
CA ARG A 60 -13.24 -2.60 19.82
C ARG A 60 -12.25 -1.44 19.76
N LEU A 61 -11.54 -1.30 18.62
CA LEU A 61 -10.64 -0.19 18.39
C LEU A 61 -11.39 1.12 18.10
N THR A 62 -10.87 2.21 18.62
CA THR A 62 -11.28 3.56 18.20
C THR A 62 -10.79 3.86 16.79
N PRO A 63 -11.40 4.84 16.08
CA PRO A 63 -10.94 5.24 14.75
C PRO A 63 -9.45 5.60 14.69
N LEU A 64 -8.95 6.33 15.69
CA LEU A 64 -7.53 6.72 15.79
C LEU A 64 -6.62 5.51 16.01
N GLN A 65 -7.02 4.56 16.86
CA GLN A 65 -6.24 3.34 17.08
C GLN A 65 -6.13 2.50 15.80
N LYS A 66 -7.19 2.45 14.97
CA LYS A 66 -7.14 1.76 13.67
C LYS A 66 -6.13 2.42 12.71
N GLU A 67 -6.12 3.74 12.67
CA GLU A 67 -5.14 4.54 11.92
C GLU A 67 -3.71 4.28 12.40
N SER A 68 -3.48 4.35 13.73
CA SER A 68 -2.17 4.13 14.34
C SER A 68 -1.59 2.76 13.98
N VAL A 69 -2.41 1.69 14.00
CA VAL A 69 -1.94 0.35 13.60
C VAL A 69 -1.42 0.33 12.16
N VAL A 70 -2.13 0.96 11.23
CA VAL A 70 -1.69 1.02 9.82
C VAL A 70 -0.40 1.83 9.70
N ASN A 71 -0.32 2.97 10.37
CA ASN A 71 0.87 3.81 10.38
C ASN A 71 2.09 3.07 10.97
N TRP A 72 1.93 2.35 12.08
CA TRP A 72 3.01 1.56 12.66
C TRP A 72 3.53 0.49 11.71
N VAL A 73 2.62 -0.22 11.03
CA VAL A 73 3.03 -1.23 10.02
C VAL A 73 3.79 -0.57 8.87
N LYS A 74 3.33 0.58 8.35
CA LYS A 74 3.99 1.30 7.25
C LYS A 74 5.38 1.81 7.61
N THR A 75 5.53 2.34 8.84
CA THR A 75 6.75 3.05 9.24
C THR A 75 7.82 2.11 9.78
N HIS A 76 7.45 1.08 10.53
CA HIS A 76 8.41 0.25 11.27
C HIS A 76 8.66 -1.13 10.64
N THR A 77 7.94 -1.53 9.58
CA THR A 77 8.20 -2.82 8.94
C THR A 77 9.34 -2.72 7.92
N VAL A 78 10.31 -3.63 8.02
CA VAL A 78 11.42 -3.74 7.06
C VAL A 78 11.39 -5.12 6.39
N PRO A 79 11.30 -5.21 5.06
CA PRO A 79 11.14 -4.11 4.09
C PRO A 79 9.81 -3.37 4.24
N LYS A 80 9.74 -2.11 3.79
CA LYS A 80 8.52 -1.29 3.89
C LYS A 80 7.32 -2.03 3.31
N ALA A 81 6.30 -2.23 4.15
CA ALA A 81 5.08 -2.92 3.76
C ALA A 81 4.14 -1.99 2.99
N THR A 82 3.48 -2.51 1.97
CA THR A 82 2.35 -1.83 1.31
C THR A 82 1.06 -2.25 1.98
N CYS A 83 0.34 -1.29 2.54
CA CYS A 83 -0.86 -1.52 3.34
C CYS A 83 -2.12 -1.28 2.52
N LEU A 84 -2.98 -2.31 2.46
CA LEU A 84 -4.34 -2.22 1.95
C LEU A 84 -5.30 -2.07 3.12
N ALA A 85 -6.02 -0.94 3.18
CA ALA A 85 -7.05 -0.71 4.18
C ALA A 85 -8.44 -0.90 3.58
N ILE A 86 -9.32 -1.60 4.32
CA ILE A 86 -10.68 -1.90 3.85
C ILE A 86 -11.65 -1.60 4.99
N GLY A 87 -12.68 -0.82 4.69
CA GLY A 87 -13.70 -0.46 5.68
C GLY A 87 -15.05 -0.17 5.05
N ASP A 88 -16.11 -0.18 5.85
CA ASP A 88 -17.49 0.08 5.41
C ASP A 88 -18.18 1.21 6.20
N GLY A 89 -17.61 1.63 7.32
CA GLY A 89 -18.17 2.63 8.23
C GLY A 89 -17.38 3.95 8.26
N ALA A 90 -17.99 4.95 8.87
CA ALA A 90 -17.37 6.25 9.14
C ALA A 90 -16.12 6.13 10.03
N THR A 91 -16.15 5.16 10.95
CA THR A 91 -15.05 4.89 11.89
C THR A 91 -13.81 4.32 11.22
N ASP A 92 -13.91 3.86 9.97
CA ASP A 92 -12.80 3.30 9.20
C ASP A 92 -12.11 4.34 8.29
N VAL A 93 -12.69 5.53 8.18
CA VAL A 93 -12.18 6.59 7.30
C VAL A 93 -10.71 6.95 7.62
N PRO A 94 -10.31 7.20 8.87
CA PRO A 94 -8.91 7.51 9.17
C PRO A 94 -7.96 6.38 8.77
N MET A 95 -8.33 5.13 9.04
CA MET A 95 -7.56 3.95 8.63
C MET A 95 -7.44 3.83 7.11
N ILE A 96 -8.51 4.10 6.38
CA ILE A 96 -8.55 4.05 4.89
C ILE A 96 -7.63 5.12 4.30
N LEU A 97 -7.64 6.32 4.84
CA LEU A 97 -6.80 7.44 4.39
C LEU A 97 -5.31 7.20 4.68
N GLU A 98 -5.01 6.54 5.80
CA GLU A 98 -3.62 6.23 6.15
C GLU A 98 -3.05 5.08 5.31
N GLY A 99 -3.88 4.14 4.81
CA GLY A 99 -3.45 3.05 3.94
C GLY A 99 -2.78 3.54 2.65
N ASP A 100 -1.91 2.71 2.04
CA ASP A 100 -1.37 3.00 0.70
C ASP A 100 -2.40 2.79 -0.39
N VAL A 101 -3.38 1.92 -0.14
CA VAL A 101 -4.56 1.71 -0.98
C VAL A 101 -5.76 1.55 -0.06
N GLY A 102 -6.75 2.40 -0.24
CA GLY A 102 -8.01 2.40 0.49
C GLY A 102 -9.15 1.78 -0.32
N VAL A 103 -9.89 0.86 0.29
CA VAL A 103 -11.09 0.27 -0.32
C VAL A 103 -12.28 0.47 0.60
N GLY A 104 -13.25 1.26 0.13
CA GLY A 104 -14.52 1.46 0.81
C GLY A 104 -15.59 0.49 0.33
N ILE A 105 -16.35 -0.08 1.26
CA ILE A 105 -17.50 -0.93 0.95
C ILE A 105 -18.76 -0.08 1.15
N TYR A 106 -19.72 -0.22 0.25
CA TYR A 106 -21.04 0.38 0.46
C TYR A 106 -21.77 -0.36 1.57
N GLY A 107 -21.64 0.15 2.79
CA GLY A 107 -22.31 -0.38 3.98
C GLY A 107 -23.73 0.14 4.16
N GLN A 108 -24.43 -0.42 5.15
CA GLN A 108 -25.76 0.06 5.57
C GLN A 108 -25.66 1.37 6.36
N GLU A 109 -24.54 1.64 7.00
CA GLU A 109 -24.28 2.81 7.84
C GLU A 109 -23.95 4.09 7.06
N GLY A 110 -23.85 4.02 5.73
CA GLY A 110 -23.60 5.18 4.89
C GLY A 110 -22.56 4.97 3.79
N ARG A 111 -22.21 6.06 3.10
CA ARG A 111 -21.23 6.04 1.99
C ARG A 111 -19.90 6.70 2.37
N GLN A 112 -19.67 6.96 3.65
CA GLN A 112 -18.53 7.76 4.08
C GLN A 112 -17.21 7.06 3.78
N ALA A 113 -17.09 5.78 4.09
CA ALA A 113 -15.90 4.98 3.75
C ALA A 113 -15.68 4.93 2.22
N ALA A 114 -16.74 4.70 1.45
CA ALA A 114 -16.65 4.61 -0.01
C ALA A 114 -16.26 5.94 -0.67
N ASN A 115 -16.70 7.09 -0.10
CA ASN A 115 -16.40 8.42 -0.63
C ASN A 115 -14.96 8.87 -0.35
N ASN A 116 -14.32 8.33 0.69
CA ASN A 116 -12.96 8.68 1.09
C ASN A 116 -11.92 7.62 0.68
N ALA A 117 -12.34 6.55 0.01
CA ALA A 117 -11.46 5.48 -0.43
C ALA A 117 -11.03 5.67 -1.89
N ASP A 118 -9.88 5.09 -2.27
CA ASP A 118 -9.40 5.06 -3.65
C ASP A 118 -10.31 4.21 -4.55
N PHE A 119 -10.85 3.14 -4.00
CA PHE A 119 -11.77 2.24 -4.68
C PHE A 119 -13.02 1.98 -3.83
N ALA A 120 -14.18 1.95 -4.48
CA ALA A 120 -15.44 1.61 -3.83
C ALA A 120 -16.03 0.33 -4.42
N ILE A 121 -16.43 -0.59 -3.56
CA ILE A 121 -17.03 -1.87 -3.94
C ILE A 121 -18.37 -2.08 -3.24
N GLY A 122 -19.33 -2.72 -3.92
CA GLY A 122 -20.65 -2.96 -3.35
C GLY A 122 -20.68 -4.07 -2.28
N GLN A 123 -19.80 -5.05 -2.39
CA GLN A 123 -19.71 -6.17 -1.46
C GLN A 123 -18.26 -6.65 -1.33
N PHE A 124 -17.88 -7.10 -0.15
CA PHE A 124 -16.53 -7.59 0.15
C PHE A 124 -16.05 -8.70 -0.81
N LYS A 125 -16.95 -9.57 -1.28
CA LYS A 125 -16.60 -10.64 -2.23
C LYS A 125 -15.98 -10.14 -3.54
N TYR A 126 -16.28 -8.91 -3.95
CA TYR A 126 -15.72 -8.30 -5.17
C TYR A 126 -14.26 -7.88 -5.02
N LEU A 127 -13.73 -7.83 -3.79
CA LEU A 127 -12.34 -7.54 -3.52
C LEU A 127 -11.40 -8.50 -4.26
N LYS A 128 -11.73 -9.78 -4.31
CA LYS A 128 -10.96 -10.78 -5.06
C LYS A 128 -10.82 -10.38 -6.53
N ARG A 129 -11.91 -9.94 -7.16
CA ARG A 129 -11.91 -9.50 -8.56
C ARG A 129 -11.16 -8.18 -8.73
N LEU A 130 -11.33 -7.25 -7.80
CA LEU A 130 -10.62 -5.98 -7.80
C LEU A 130 -9.10 -6.21 -7.80
N LEU A 131 -8.58 -7.01 -6.87
CA LEU A 131 -7.15 -7.24 -6.73
C LEU A 131 -6.57 -8.11 -7.85
N LEU A 132 -7.19 -9.27 -8.14
CA LEU A 132 -6.60 -10.26 -9.04
C LEU A 132 -6.83 -9.96 -10.52
N VAL A 133 -7.94 -9.34 -10.87
CA VAL A 133 -8.27 -9.02 -12.28
C VAL A 133 -7.94 -7.57 -12.59
N HIS A 134 -8.59 -6.62 -11.91
CA HIS A 134 -8.41 -5.20 -12.21
C HIS A 134 -7.02 -4.69 -11.82
N GLY A 135 -6.49 -5.10 -10.67
CA GLY A 135 -5.13 -4.77 -10.26
C GLY A 135 -4.09 -5.31 -11.24
N ARG A 136 -4.24 -6.56 -11.69
CA ARG A 136 -3.35 -7.16 -12.71
C ARG A 136 -3.40 -6.41 -14.04
N TRP A 137 -4.59 -6.05 -14.51
CA TRP A 137 -4.74 -5.28 -15.73
C TRP A 137 -4.15 -3.88 -15.61
N ASN A 138 -4.35 -3.20 -14.48
CA ASN A 138 -3.75 -1.90 -14.23
C ASN A 138 -2.23 -1.96 -14.22
N TYR A 139 -1.66 -2.98 -13.58
CA TYR A 139 -0.21 -3.20 -13.60
C TYR A 139 0.34 -3.34 -15.03
N ILE A 140 -0.31 -4.17 -15.87
CA ILE A 140 0.11 -4.38 -17.27
C ILE A 140 0.00 -3.07 -18.06
N ARG A 141 -1.10 -2.33 -17.91
CA ARG A 141 -1.29 -1.04 -18.58
C ARG A 141 -0.23 -0.04 -18.16
N GLN A 142 0.04 0.06 -16.87
CA GLN A 142 1.06 0.99 -16.34
C GLN A 142 2.46 0.63 -16.83
N ALA A 143 2.80 -0.65 -16.87
CA ALA A 143 4.07 -1.12 -17.42
C ALA A 143 4.21 -0.74 -18.91
N ASN A 144 3.15 -0.92 -19.70
CA ASN A 144 3.16 -0.54 -21.12
C ASN A 144 3.30 0.98 -21.31
N VAL A 145 2.61 1.80 -20.50
CA VAL A 145 2.75 3.26 -20.54
C VAL A 145 4.17 3.68 -20.19
N PHE A 146 4.76 3.06 -19.18
CA PHE A 146 6.14 3.34 -18.79
C PHE A 146 7.15 3.00 -19.91
N LEU A 147 7.02 1.81 -20.50
CA LEU A 147 7.86 1.38 -21.62
C LEU A 147 7.69 2.30 -22.83
N TYR A 148 6.45 2.69 -23.14
CA TYR A 148 6.17 3.64 -24.21
C TYR A 148 6.83 4.99 -23.96
N SER A 149 6.75 5.51 -22.73
CA SER A 149 7.39 6.78 -22.36
C SER A 149 8.91 6.72 -22.49
N LEU A 150 9.54 5.62 -22.06
CA LEU A 150 10.97 5.41 -22.24
C LEU A 150 11.36 5.36 -23.74
N HIS A 151 10.60 4.60 -24.53
CA HIS A 151 10.83 4.51 -25.97
C HIS A 151 10.70 5.88 -26.64
N LYS A 152 9.65 6.62 -26.33
CA LYS A 152 9.43 7.98 -26.83
C LYS A 152 10.62 8.90 -26.52
N ASN A 153 11.08 8.91 -25.28
CA ASN A 153 12.22 9.73 -24.87
C ASN A 153 13.53 9.29 -25.55
N ALA A 154 13.76 8.01 -25.71
CA ALA A 154 14.91 7.48 -26.43
C ALA A 154 14.93 7.93 -27.89
N VAL A 155 13.78 7.85 -28.59
CA VAL A 155 13.65 8.29 -29.99
C VAL A 155 14.03 9.76 -30.14
N ILE A 156 13.50 10.66 -29.29
CA ILE A 156 13.87 12.09 -29.35
C ILE A 156 15.36 12.27 -29.09
N THR A 157 15.91 11.61 -28.08
CA THR A 157 17.33 11.76 -27.74
C THR A 157 18.26 11.32 -28.87
N PHE A 158 17.97 10.16 -29.48
CA PHE A 158 18.76 9.70 -30.64
C PHE A 158 18.60 10.60 -31.86
N LEU A 159 17.39 11.11 -32.10
CA LEU A 159 17.16 12.06 -33.20
C LEU A 159 17.98 13.33 -33.03
N LEU A 160 17.99 13.91 -31.81
CA LEU A 160 18.80 15.09 -31.51
C LEU A 160 20.30 14.81 -31.61
N TYR A 161 20.74 13.63 -31.16
CA TYR A 161 22.15 13.21 -31.28
C TYR A 161 22.60 13.15 -32.73
N TRP A 162 21.85 12.45 -33.60
CA TRP A 162 22.16 12.37 -35.01
C TRP A 162 22.09 13.73 -35.70
N PHE A 163 21.10 14.54 -35.38
CA PHE A 163 21.01 15.91 -35.93
C PHE A 163 22.24 16.74 -35.59
N CYS A 164 22.68 16.70 -34.33
CA CYS A 164 23.88 17.40 -33.87
C CYS A 164 25.14 16.94 -34.61
N TYR A 165 25.27 15.65 -34.88
CA TYR A 165 26.36 15.08 -35.64
C TYR A 165 26.39 15.59 -37.09
N PHE A 166 25.27 15.59 -37.80
CA PHE A 166 25.19 16.06 -39.20
C PHE A 166 25.31 17.57 -39.33
N THR A 167 24.95 18.35 -38.34
CA THR A 167 25.06 19.82 -38.36
C THR A 167 26.38 20.33 -37.80
N SER A 168 27.37 19.45 -37.59
CA SER A 168 28.70 19.82 -37.04
C SER A 168 28.58 20.63 -35.75
N VAL A 169 27.64 20.25 -34.86
CA VAL A 169 27.42 20.88 -33.54
C VAL A 169 27.06 22.38 -33.65
N SER A 170 26.27 22.76 -34.65
CA SER A 170 25.90 24.16 -34.91
C SER A 170 25.05 24.83 -33.82
N GLY A 171 24.57 24.09 -32.80
CA GLY A 171 23.69 24.62 -31.74
C GLY A 171 22.26 24.92 -32.17
N SER A 172 21.91 24.68 -33.45
CA SER A 172 20.56 24.86 -33.94
C SER A 172 19.64 23.72 -33.47
N THR A 173 18.37 24.01 -33.26
CA THR A 173 17.36 23.00 -32.89
C THR A 173 16.61 22.54 -34.14
N PRO A 174 16.40 21.19 -34.30
CA PRO A 174 15.70 20.66 -35.49
C PRO A 174 14.19 21.01 -35.49
N PHE A 175 13.62 21.25 -34.33
CA PHE A 175 12.20 21.55 -34.16
C PHE A 175 11.97 22.79 -33.31
N GLN A 176 10.86 23.45 -33.53
CA GLN A 176 10.42 24.55 -32.68
C GLN A 176 9.92 24.03 -31.31
N SER A 177 10.00 24.85 -30.28
CA SER A 177 9.69 24.48 -28.89
C SER A 177 8.26 23.88 -28.73
N TYR A 178 7.28 24.35 -29.52
CA TYR A 178 5.94 23.82 -29.43
C TYR A 178 5.82 22.37 -29.89
N ILE A 179 6.67 21.93 -30.84
CA ILE A 179 6.69 20.53 -31.31
C ILE A 179 7.19 19.62 -30.20
N TYR A 180 8.23 20.01 -29.48
CA TYR A 180 8.70 19.26 -28.30
C TYR A 180 7.62 19.15 -27.23
N SER A 181 6.92 20.26 -26.98
CA SER A 181 5.83 20.27 -26.00
C SER A 181 4.63 19.41 -26.42
N ALA A 182 4.28 19.39 -27.69
CA ALA A 182 3.20 18.57 -28.21
C ALA A 182 3.54 17.07 -28.26
N TYR A 183 4.83 16.74 -28.45
CA TYR A 183 5.28 15.35 -28.45
C TYR A 183 5.39 14.78 -27.04
N ASN A 184 5.68 15.59 -26.03
CA ASN A 184 5.88 15.16 -24.65
C ASN A 184 4.57 15.02 -23.89
#